data_0d006c7240c4a9301db5d9def49cbaaa
#
_entry.id   0d006c7240c4a9301db5d9def49cbaaa
#
_cell.length_a   1.000
_cell.length_b   1.000
_cell.length_c   1.000
_cell.angle_alpha   90.00
_cell.angle_beta   90.00
_cell.angle_gamma   90.00
#
_symmetry.space_group_name_H-M   'P 1'
#
loop_
_entity.id
_entity.type
_entity.pdbx_description
1 polymer ?
#
loop_
_entity_poly.entity_id
_entity_poly.type
_entity_poly.pdbx_seq_one_letter_code
_entity_poly.pdbx_strand_id
1 'polypeptide(L)'
;MKTKLVISLSLFVFLAFVLHIHAFSQGKQANNWYFGIFAGITFQQGSPPVALLNSQCESPSNTGTATISDKNGNLLFYSDGVTIWNKNHQVMTNGNNMGTWSTQGAMIVQDPGNESRYYFFNFMTTGLTATPYKFQYSLIDMTNGPGEVLPDKKGILLYLNTTHHLSAVLHENMEEVWVVTHGWGINSFIAFKVTQDGIVMQPVISYAGTLYVFVEGYMKISSDGNWLGVGNTTFTELFHFDNTSGMVSDQGIVSIPKAANGVEFSPDNSKFYANGGYQYFFQYDLSSNDPVEIQASAVLLSNEVFVQGALQLGPDGKIYVGHSGEYLGVIHDPDKKGLLCNYEFNSVYLEGRTYAFGLPVFMQSYLRNPEFHTTQYCMGMPTQFNIANTN
;
A
#
# COMPACT_ATOMS: atom_id res chain seq x y z
N MET A 1 -75.73 -23.81 -20.30
CA MET A 1 -74.82 -22.67 -20.09
C MET A 1 -73.48 -23.19 -19.63
N LYS A 2 -72.46 -23.14 -20.47
CA LYS A 2 -71.09 -23.55 -20.16
C LYS A 2 -70.23 -22.29 -20.04
N THR A 3 -69.83 -21.98 -18.84
CA THR A 3 -68.94 -20.86 -18.54
C THR A 3 -67.48 -21.27 -18.84
N LYS A 4 -66.82 -20.62 -19.81
CA LYS A 4 -65.42 -20.83 -20.11
C LYS A 4 -64.59 -19.97 -19.16
N LEU A 5 -63.76 -20.62 -18.38
CA LEU A 5 -62.75 -20.00 -17.54
C LEU A 5 -61.52 -19.67 -18.42
N VAL A 6 -61.24 -18.39 -18.61
CA VAL A 6 -60.00 -17.92 -19.31
C VAL A 6 -58.91 -17.77 -18.27
N ILE A 7 -57.93 -18.66 -18.30
CA ILE A 7 -56.73 -18.52 -17.49
C ILE A 7 -55.73 -17.65 -18.27
N SER A 8 -55.53 -16.43 -17.77
CA SER A 8 -54.46 -15.54 -18.26
C SER A 8 -53.14 -15.97 -17.65
N LEU A 9 -52.26 -16.50 -18.50
CA LEU A 9 -50.89 -16.88 -18.11
C LEU A 9 -50.03 -15.61 -18.24
N SER A 10 -49.82 -14.90 -17.12
CA SER A 10 -48.88 -13.79 -17.05
C SER A 10 -47.45 -14.35 -16.96
N LEU A 11 -46.71 -14.24 -18.05
CA LEU A 11 -45.30 -14.60 -18.15
C LEU A 11 -44.48 -13.54 -17.42
N PHE A 12 -44.10 -13.78 -16.17
CA PHE A 12 -43.10 -13.01 -15.45
C PHE A 12 -41.72 -13.34 -16.00
N VAL A 13 -41.19 -12.50 -16.87
CA VAL A 13 -39.79 -12.50 -17.26
C VAL A 13 -39.01 -11.92 -16.08
N PHE A 14 -38.44 -12.77 -15.24
CA PHE A 14 -37.41 -12.39 -14.27
C PHE A 14 -36.15 -12.07 -15.05
N LEU A 15 -35.90 -10.79 -15.28
CA LEU A 15 -34.60 -10.30 -15.72
C LEU A 15 -33.66 -10.43 -14.49
N ALA A 16 -32.95 -11.55 -14.41
CA ALA A 16 -31.87 -11.70 -13.44
C ALA A 16 -30.73 -10.74 -13.86
N PHE A 17 -30.73 -9.54 -13.31
CA PHE A 17 -29.54 -8.73 -13.21
C PHE A 17 -28.54 -9.52 -12.33
N VAL A 18 -27.60 -10.21 -12.96
CA VAL A 18 -26.42 -10.71 -12.28
C VAL A 18 -25.58 -9.48 -11.98
N LEU A 19 -25.83 -8.86 -10.84
CA LEU A 19 -24.89 -7.95 -10.21
C LEU A 19 -23.62 -8.78 -9.95
N HIS A 20 -22.61 -8.59 -10.78
CA HIS A 20 -21.27 -9.00 -10.45
C HIS A 20 -20.80 -8.09 -9.32
N ILE A 21 -21.16 -8.43 -8.10
CA ILE A 21 -20.53 -7.88 -6.92
C ILE A 21 -19.13 -8.48 -6.94
N HIS A 22 -18.17 -7.73 -7.46
CA HIS A 22 -16.77 -7.98 -7.18
C HIS A 22 -16.58 -7.67 -5.68
N ALA A 23 -16.94 -8.64 -4.84
CA ALA A 23 -16.47 -8.60 -3.46
C ALA A 23 -14.94 -8.70 -3.57
N PHE A 24 -14.24 -7.59 -3.38
CA PHE A 24 -12.84 -7.62 -3.03
C PHE A 24 -12.77 -8.35 -1.68
N SER A 25 -12.75 -9.67 -1.74
CA SER A 25 -12.26 -10.51 -0.66
C SER A 25 -10.88 -9.97 -0.33
N GLN A 26 -10.55 -9.84 0.94
CA GLN A 26 -9.18 -9.61 1.40
C GLN A 26 -8.28 -10.53 0.58
N GLY A 27 -7.69 -9.97 -0.47
CA GLY A 27 -6.96 -10.77 -1.44
C GLY A 27 -5.63 -11.13 -0.79
N LYS A 28 -5.15 -12.32 -1.06
CA LYS A 28 -3.85 -12.78 -0.56
C LYS A 28 -2.69 -12.21 -1.38
N GLN A 29 -2.90 -11.09 -2.07
CA GLN A 29 -1.90 -10.46 -2.94
C GLN A 29 -0.66 -10.00 -2.15
N ALA A 30 -0.80 -9.68 -0.87
CA ALA A 30 0.28 -9.28 0.02
C ALA A 30 0.83 -10.42 0.90
N ASN A 31 0.56 -11.68 0.59
CA ASN A 31 0.94 -12.81 1.46
C ASN A 31 2.43 -13.14 1.45
N ASN A 32 3.18 -12.76 0.42
CA ASN A 32 4.62 -12.99 0.36
C ASN A 32 5.35 -11.66 0.31
N TRP A 33 6.40 -11.53 1.11
CA TRP A 33 7.26 -10.36 1.15
C TRP A 33 8.70 -10.76 0.85
N TYR A 34 9.34 -10.04 -0.06
CA TYR A 34 10.76 -10.18 -0.38
C TYR A 34 11.41 -8.81 -0.24
N PHE A 35 12.46 -8.71 0.59
CA PHE A 35 13.06 -7.42 0.96
C PHE A 35 14.48 -7.60 1.49
N GLY A 36 15.13 -6.48 1.81
CA GLY A 36 16.43 -6.44 2.48
C GLY A 36 17.53 -7.19 1.73
N ILE A 37 18.38 -7.86 2.48
CA ILE A 37 19.49 -8.68 1.97
C ILE A 37 19.07 -10.15 2.07
N PHE A 38 18.52 -10.65 0.97
CA PHE A 38 18.01 -12.02 0.81
C PHE A 38 16.92 -12.42 1.82
N ALA A 39 16.25 -11.44 2.43
CA ALA A 39 15.19 -11.68 3.39
C ALA A 39 13.82 -11.84 2.71
N GLY A 40 12.92 -12.52 3.38
CA GLY A 40 11.53 -12.63 3.02
C GLY A 40 10.72 -13.30 4.12
N ILE A 41 9.41 -13.07 4.09
CA ILE A 41 8.44 -13.72 4.97
C ILE A 41 7.18 -14.11 4.17
N THR A 42 6.45 -15.11 4.66
CA THR A 42 5.16 -15.49 4.08
C THR A 42 4.08 -15.66 5.14
N PHE A 43 2.88 -15.20 4.82
CA PHE A 43 1.66 -15.36 5.60
C PHE A 43 0.80 -16.53 5.12
N GLN A 44 1.29 -17.35 4.20
CA GLN A 44 0.57 -18.52 3.66
C GLN A 44 0.13 -19.52 4.74
N GLN A 45 0.86 -19.60 5.84
CA GLN A 45 0.58 -20.50 6.96
C GLN A 45 -0.14 -19.79 8.12
N GLY A 46 -0.50 -18.52 7.94
CA GLY A 46 -1.14 -17.68 8.95
C GLY A 46 -0.18 -16.76 9.69
N SER A 47 -0.51 -16.41 10.93
CA SER A 47 0.29 -15.55 11.81
C SER A 47 0.83 -16.35 12.99
N PRO A 48 2.10 -16.19 13.41
CA PRO A 48 3.11 -15.31 12.81
C PRO A 48 3.56 -15.77 11.42
N PRO A 49 4.08 -14.87 10.57
CA PRO A 49 4.62 -15.25 9.27
C PRO A 49 5.90 -16.09 9.43
N VAL A 50 6.20 -16.85 8.39
CA VAL A 50 7.38 -17.72 8.34
C VAL A 50 8.43 -17.10 7.41
N ALA A 51 9.72 -17.18 7.80
CA ALA A 51 10.82 -16.70 6.98
C ALA A 51 10.93 -17.46 5.64
N LEU A 52 11.23 -16.72 4.56
CA LEU A 52 11.54 -17.24 3.23
C LEU A 52 13.05 -17.08 2.98
N LEU A 53 13.70 -18.17 2.55
CA LEU A 53 15.17 -18.22 2.38
C LEU A 53 15.60 -18.16 0.90
N ASN A 54 14.66 -17.94 -0.01
CA ASN A 54 14.85 -17.99 -1.46
C ASN A 54 14.82 -16.62 -2.14
N SER A 55 14.83 -15.52 -1.36
CA SER A 55 14.88 -14.15 -1.90
C SER A 55 16.15 -13.92 -2.71
N GLN A 56 16.01 -13.16 -3.79
CA GLN A 56 17.14 -12.67 -4.60
C GLN A 56 17.32 -11.15 -4.42
N CYS A 57 16.51 -10.50 -3.57
CA CYS A 57 16.69 -9.10 -3.25
C CYS A 57 18.03 -8.91 -2.54
N GLU A 58 18.85 -8.00 -3.07
CA GLU A 58 20.07 -7.51 -2.44
C GLU A 58 19.99 -6.00 -2.32
N SER A 59 18.88 -5.57 -1.69
CA SER A 59 18.58 -4.15 -1.56
C SER A 59 19.55 -3.48 -0.60
N PRO A 60 20.26 -2.42 -1.01
CA PRO A 60 21.05 -1.63 -0.08
C PRO A 60 20.16 -1.00 1.00
N SER A 61 20.76 -0.51 2.05
CA SER A 61 20.06 0.09 3.18
C SER A 61 19.06 1.17 2.75
N ASN A 62 17.90 1.17 3.40
CA ASN A 62 16.81 2.13 3.19
C ASN A 62 16.14 2.08 1.79
N THR A 63 16.13 0.90 1.16
CA THR A 63 15.46 0.70 -0.14
C THR A 63 14.19 -0.10 0.02
N GLY A 64 13.08 0.44 -0.45
CA GLY A 64 11.80 -0.24 -0.54
C GLY A 64 11.76 -1.23 -1.69
N THR A 65 10.99 -2.28 -1.51
CA THR A 65 10.76 -3.34 -2.50
C THR A 65 9.30 -3.41 -2.87
N ALA A 66 8.92 -4.24 -3.81
CA ALA A 66 7.54 -4.57 -4.11
C ALA A 66 7.40 -6.06 -4.37
N THR A 67 6.31 -6.64 -3.89
CA THR A 67 5.97 -8.05 -4.12
C THR A 67 4.49 -8.15 -4.44
N ILE A 68 4.12 -9.08 -5.30
CA ILE A 68 2.72 -9.37 -5.60
C ILE A 68 2.50 -10.88 -5.68
N SER A 69 1.41 -11.32 -5.09
CA SER A 69 0.90 -12.69 -5.18
C SER A 69 -0.44 -12.69 -5.91
N ASP A 70 -0.88 -13.85 -6.37
CA ASP A 70 -2.22 -14.04 -6.91
C ASP A 70 -3.29 -14.00 -5.78
N LYS A 71 -4.56 -14.07 -6.14
CA LYS A 71 -5.69 -14.09 -5.20
C LYS A 71 -5.68 -15.29 -4.23
N ASN A 72 -4.90 -16.33 -4.51
CA ASN A 72 -4.71 -17.50 -3.65
C ASN A 72 -3.47 -17.36 -2.74
N GLY A 73 -2.67 -16.30 -2.95
CA GLY A 73 -1.44 -16.02 -2.22
C GLY A 73 -0.19 -16.64 -2.82
N ASN A 74 -0.26 -17.23 -4.02
CA ASN A 74 0.92 -17.76 -4.69
C ASN A 74 1.75 -16.59 -5.25
N LEU A 75 3.05 -16.60 -5.04
CA LEU A 75 3.95 -15.59 -5.57
C LEU A 75 3.82 -15.49 -7.10
N LEU A 76 3.68 -14.28 -7.60
CA LEU A 76 3.78 -13.97 -9.02
C LEU A 76 5.16 -13.44 -9.38
N PHE A 77 5.56 -12.32 -8.78
CA PHE A 77 6.87 -11.71 -8.95
C PHE A 77 7.17 -10.70 -7.84
N TYR A 78 8.42 -10.26 -7.76
CA TYR A 78 8.87 -9.24 -6.81
C TYR A 78 10.04 -8.43 -7.38
N SER A 79 10.36 -7.30 -6.76
CA SER A 79 11.39 -6.39 -7.22
C SER A 79 12.03 -5.59 -6.08
N ASP A 80 13.29 -5.22 -6.25
CA ASP A 80 14.01 -4.24 -5.44
C ASP A 80 13.98 -2.82 -6.06
N GLY A 81 13.16 -2.61 -7.09
CA GLY A 81 13.09 -1.35 -7.84
C GLY A 81 14.02 -1.30 -9.05
N VAL A 82 15.04 -2.14 -9.10
CA VAL A 82 16.05 -2.20 -10.18
C VAL A 82 15.92 -3.46 -11.02
N THR A 83 15.63 -4.59 -10.36
CA THR A 83 15.45 -5.89 -11.00
C THR A 83 14.09 -6.47 -10.61
N ILE A 84 13.43 -7.15 -11.55
CA ILE A 84 12.22 -7.92 -11.31
C ILE A 84 12.55 -9.40 -11.40
N TRP A 85 12.21 -10.16 -10.37
CA TRP A 85 12.32 -11.62 -10.33
C TRP A 85 10.93 -12.26 -10.36
N ASN A 86 10.80 -13.30 -11.18
CA ASN A 86 9.58 -14.08 -11.31
C ASN A 86 9.38 -15.05 -10.12
N LYS A 87 8.28 -15.80 -10.13
CA LYS A 87 7.94 -16.78 -9.08
C LYS A 87 8.98 -17.93 -8.92
N ASN A 88 9.86 -18.13 -9.89
CA ASN A 88 10.94 -19.11 -9.82
C ASN A 88 12.25 -18.48 -9.33
N HIS A 89 12.22 -17.24 -8.85
CA HIS A 89 13.38 -16.47 -8.39
C HIS A 89 14.45 -16.23 -9.46
N GLN A 90 14.03 -16.24 -10.72
CA GLN A 90 14.87 -15.88 -11.86
C GLN A 90 14.52 -14.48 -12.34
N VAL A 91 15.50 -13.76 -12.88
CA VAL A 91 15.24 -12.45 -13.49
C VAL A 91 14.17 -12.62 -14.57
N MET A 92 13.10 -11.86 -14.44
CA MET A 92 12.00 -11.86 -15.41
C MET A 92 12.51 -11.40 -16.78
N THR A 93 11.96 -11.92 -17.86
CA THR A 93 12.26 -11.45 -19.22
C THR A 93 12.11 -9.93 -19.30
N ASN A 94 13.16 -9.24 -19.75
CA ASN A 94 13.30 -7.78 -19.77
C ASN A 94 13.23 -7.08 -18.38
N GLY A 95 13.27 -7.83 -17.26
CA GLY A 95 13.10 -7.35 -15.89
C GLY A 95 14.35 -6.76 -15.22
N ASN A 96 15.44 -6.54 -15.94
CA ASN A 96 16.66 -5.89 -15.44
C ASN A 96 16.67 -4.38 -15.79
N ASN A 97 17.48 -3.59 -15.09
CA ASN A 97 17.61 -2.13 -15.36
C ASN A 97 16.25 -1.42 -15.37
N MET A 98 15.41 -1.70 -14.38
CA MET A 98 14.06 -1.12 -14.30
C MET A 98 14.09 0.33 -13.80
N GLY A 99 14.98 0.63 -12.85
CA GLY A 99 15.06 1.94 -12.22
C GLY A 99 16.30 2.11 -11.37
N THR A 100 16.17 2.93 -10.34
CA THR A 100 17.22 3.22 -9.36
C THR A 100 16.69 2.86 -7.97
N TRP A 101 17.54 2.34 -7.09
CA TRP A 101 17.18 2.11 -5.69
C TRP A 101 16.67 3.39 -5.03
N SER A 102 15.58 3.29 -4.33
CA SER A 102 14.91 4.42 -3.67
C SER A 102 14.11 3.94 -2.45
N THR A 103 13.79 4.84 -1.52
CA THR A 103 13.16 4.52 -0.23
C THR A 103 11.84 3.79 -0.38
N GLN A 104 10.95 4.26 -1.28
CA GLN A 104 9.77 3.51 -1.73
C GLN A 104 10.00 3.07 -3.18
N GLY A 105 10.95 2.14 -3.37
CA GLY A 105 11.61 1.83 -4.63
C GLY A 105 10.71 1.36 -5.76
N ALA A 106 9.60 0.69 -5.41
CA ALA A 106 8.68 0.17 -6.39
C ALA A 106 7.28 -0.04 -5.81
N MET A 107 6.28 -0.05 -6.70
CA MET A 107 4.91 -0.45 -6.40
C MET A 107 4.32 -1.22 -7.56
N ILE A 108 3.55 -2.25 -7.24
CA ILE A 108 2.86 -3.10 -8.21
C ILE A 108 1.35 -2.90 -8.07
N VAL A 109 0.70 -2.56 -9.18
CA VAL A 109 -0.75 -2.40 -9.26
C VAL A 109 -1.26 -3.30 -10.38
N GLN A 110 -2.25 -4.14 -10.08
CA GLN A 110 -2.91 -4.94 -11.12
C GLN A 110 -3.62 -4.01 -12.11
N ASP A 111 -3.53 -4.33 -13.39
CA ASP A 111 -4.25 -3.59 -14.44
C ASP A 111 -5.77 -3.83 -14.29
N PRO A 112 -6.58 -2.78 -14.02
CA PRO A 112 -8.02 -2.93 -13.87
C PRO A 112 -8.72 -3.49 -15.12
N GLY A 113 -8.12 -3.29 -16.30
CA GLY A 113 -8.63 -3.77 -17.57
C GLY A 113 -8.18 -5.18 -17.96
N ASN A 114 -7.18 -5.76 -17.25
CA ASN A 114 -6.62 -7.06 -17.58
C ASN A 114 -6.00 -7.76 -16.38
N GLU A 115 -6.66 -8.79 -15.86
CA GLU A 115 -6.23 -9.53 -14.66
C GLU A 115 -4.83 -10.19 -14.79
N SER A 116 -4.34 -10.39 -16.02
CA SER A 116 -3.01 -10.95 -16.25
C SER A 116 -1.92 -9.90 -16.42
N ARG A 117 -2.24 -8.61 -16.27
CA ARG A 117 -1.29 -7.52 -16.42
C ARG A 117 -1.12 -6.74 -15.13
N TYR A 118 0.08 -6.17 -15.00
CA TYR A 118 0.47 -5.39 -13.81
C TYR A 118 1.26 -4.17 -14.24
N TYR A 119 0.92 -3.02 -13.69
CA TYR A 119 1.74 -1.83 -13.73
C TYR A 119 2.80 -1.92 -12.64
N PHE A 120 4.05 -1.71 -13.03
CA PHE A 120 5.19 -1.60 -12.14
C PHE A 120 5.64 -0.15 -12.13
N PHE A 121 5.39 0.57 -11.04
CA PHE A 121 5.79 1.96 -10.85
C PHE A 121 7.10 2.03 -10.10
N ASN A 122 8.01 2.88 -10.54
CA ASN A 122 9.31 3.06 -9.89
C ASN A 122 9.95 4.41 -10.25
N PHE A 123 11.16 4.61 -9.75
CA PHE A 123 11.93 5.85 -9.96
C PHE A 123 13.22 5.59 -10.73
N MET A 124 13.64 6.59 -11.50
CA MET A 124 14.91 6.62 -12.22
C MET A 124 15.59 7.96 -11.97
N THR A 125 16.89 7.95 -11.72
CA THR A 125 17.70 9.20 -11.62
C THR A 125 17.71 9.97 -12.92
N THR A 126 17.74 11.31 -12.83
CA THR A 126 17.76 12.18 -14.01
C THR A 126 19.16 12.42 -14.57
N GLY A 127 20.21 12.05 -13.81
CA GLY A 127 21.59 12.30 -14.20
C GLY A 127 22.62 11.73 -13.21
N LEU A 128 23.80 12.30 -13.15
CA LEU A 128 24.88 11.87 -12.24
C LEU A 128 24.64 12.24 -10.77
N THR A 129 23.72 13.15 -10.50
CA THR A 129 23.30 13.52 -9.14
C THR A 129 22.02 12.76 -8.78
N ALA A 130 21.93 12.29 -7.55
CA ALA A 130 20.85 11.41 -7.06
C ALA A 130 19.48 12.10 -6.92
N THR A 131 19.31 13.36 -7.37
CA THR A 131 18.06 14.14 -7.25
C THR A 131 17.95 15.18 -8.35
N PRO A 132 16.75 15.51 -8.84
CA PRO A 132 15.46 14.86 -8.62
C PRO A 132 15.29 13.59 -9.46
N TYR A 133 14.19 12.85 -9.23
CA TYR A 133 13.89 11.59 -9.91
C TYR A 133 12.84 11.76 -11.01
N LYS A 134 12.85 10.81 -11.96
CA LYS A 134 11.74 10.56 -12.88
C LYS A 134 10.84 9.52 -12.25
N PHE A 135 9.55 9.78 -12.17
CA PHE A 135 8.54 8.80 -11.89
C PHE A 135 8.08 8.15 -13.19
N GLN A 136 8.11 6.84 -13.25
CA GLN A 136 7.83 6.07 -14.47
C GLN A 136 7.07 4.79 -14.16
N TYR A 137 6.53 4.16 -15.21
CA TYR A 137 5.95 2.83 -15.11
C TYR A 137 6.48 1.90 -16.19
N SER A 138 6.35 0.61 -15.94
CA SER A 138 6.48 -0.46 -16.93
C SER A 138 5.27 -1.38 -16.85
N LEU A 139 4.88 -2.00 -17.97
CA LEU A 139 3.78 -2.97 -17.99
C LEU A 139 4.35 -4.38 -18.03
N ILE A 140 3.84 -5.22 -17.12
CA ILE A 140 4.21 -6.63 -16.97
C ILE A 140 3.05 -7.48 -17.46
N ASP A 141 3.32 -8.45 -18.34
CA ASP A 141 2.34 -9.41 -18.84
C ASP A 141 2.63 -10.80 -18.24
N MET A 142 1.66 -11.34 -17.50
CA MET A 142 1.72 -12.65 -16.85
C MET A 142 0.94 -13.73 -17.60
N THR A 143 0.45 -13.44 -18.80
CA THR A 143 -0.37 -14.36 -19.60
C THR A 143 0.39 -15.67 -19.91
N ASN A 144 1.70 -15.58 -20.14
CA ASN A 144 2.54 -16.70 -20.54
C ASN A 144 3.62 -17.00 -19.48
N GLY A 145 3.45 -18.10 -18.75
CA GLY A 145 4.48 -18.66 -17.86
C GLY A 145 4.92 -17.76 -16.70
N PRO A 146 6.22 -17.46 -16.57
CA PRO A 146 6.75 -16.69 -15.46
C PRO A 146 6.61 -15.17 -15.63
N GLY A 147 6.02 -14.72 -16.76
CA GLY A 147 5.81 -13.30 -17.08
C GLY A 147 6.98 -12.61 -17.78
N GLU A 148 6.69 -11.46 -18.34
CA GLU A 148 7.67 -10.60 -19.01
C GLU A 148 7.34 -9.11 -18.82
N VAL A 149 8.35 -8.26 -18.81
CA VAL A 149 8.20 -6.82 -18.99
C VAL A 149 8.07 -6.54 -20.47
N LEU A 150 6.98 -5.91 -20.89
CA LEU A 150 6.73 -5.59 -22.30
C LEU A 150 7.75 -4.54 -22.78
N PRO A 151 8.56 -4.82 -23.82
CA PRO A 151 9.68 -3.95 -24.22
C PRO A 151 9.25 -2.54 -24.63
N ASP A 152 8.11 -2.42 -25.30
CA ASP A 152 7.51 -1.17 -25.78
C ASP A 152 6.81 -0.37 -24.66
N LYS A 153 6.64 -0.97 -23.48
CA LYS A 153 6.00 -0.41 -22.30
C LYS A 153 6.91 -0.39 -21.08
N LYS A 154 8.22 -0.39 -21.29
CA LYS A 154 9.23 -0.35 -20.22
C LYS A 154 9.75 1.07 -20.01
N GLY A 155 9.70 1.54 -18.74
CA GLY A 155 10.23 2.84 -18.33
C GLY A 155 9.52 4.03 -18.94
N ILE A 156 8.20 3.95 -19.09
CA ILE A 156 7.38 5.05 -19.64
C ILE A 156 7.31 6.18 -18.61
N LEU A 157 7.76 7.35 -18.99
CA LEU A 157 7.78 8.54 -18.15
C LEU A 157 6.36 9.00 -17.81
N LEU A 158 6.09 9.20 -16.52
CA LEU A 158 4.87 9.82 -15.99
C LEU A 158 5.12 11.27 -15.56
N TYR A 159 6.14 11.49 -14.74
CA TYR A 159 6.43 12.81 -14.18
C TYR A 159 7.93 13.04 -13.97
N LEU A 160 8.35 14.30 -14.05
CA LEU A 160 9.74 14.73 -13.78
C LEU A 160 9.82 15.43 -12.43
N ASN A 161 11.01 15.39 -11.82
CA ASN A 161 11.30 16.09 -10.58
C ASN A 161 10.43 15.64 -9.40
N THR A 162 10.45 14.35 -9.12
CA THR A 162 9.78 13.76 -7.96
C THR A 162 10.76 13.40 -6.84
N THR A 163 10.19 13.17 -5.63
CA THR A 163 10.84 12.51 -4.50
C THR A 163 10.70 10.99 -4.63
N HIS A 164 11.03 10.23 -3.56
CA HIS A 164 10.82 8.76 -3.48
C HIS A 164 9.46 8.35 -2.90
N HIS A 165 8.59 9.30 -2.59
CA HIS A 165 7.30 9.02 -1.97
C HIS A 165 6.34 8.39 -2.97
N LEU A 166 5.77 7.25 -2.60
CA LEU A 166 4.89 6.47 -3.47
C LEU A 166 3.83 5.72 -2.64
N SER A 167 2.57 5.96 -2.92
CA SER A 167 1.45 5.23 -2.33
C SER A 167 0.36 4.97 -3.36
N ALA A 168 -0.45 3.93 -3.17
CA ALA A 168 -1.60 3.67 -4.01
C ALA A 168 -2.78 3.13 -3.19
N VAL A 169 -3.99 3.46 -3.64
CA VAL A 169 -5.25 3.04 -3.03
C VAL A 169 -6.31 2.88 -4.12
N LEU A 170 -7.29 1.99 -3.90
CA LEU A 170 -8.46 1.91 -4.76
C LEU A 170 -9.23 3.24 -4.74
N HIS A 171 -9.68 3.68 -5.89
CA HIS A 171 -10.65 4.76 -6.03
C HIS A 171 -11.98 4.38 -5.35
N GLU A 172 -12.79 5.35 -4.95
CA GLU A 172 -14.09 5.13 -4.30
C GLU A 172 -15.01 4.17 -5.09
N ASN A 173 -14.92 4.17 -6.44
CA ASN A 173 -15.69 3.26 -7.29
C ASN A 173 -15.26 1.78 -7.20
N MET A 174 -14.17 1.47 -6.47
CA MET A 174 -13.62 0.11 -6.28
C MET A 174 -13.15 -0.60 -7.56
N GLU A 175 -13.00 0.11 -8.66
CA GLU A 175 -12.57 -0.42 -9.97
C GLU A 175 -11.26 0.21 -10.44
N GLU A 176 -11.05 1.49 -10.15
CA GLU A 176 -9.88 2.28 -10.53
C GLU A 176 -8.90 2.38 -9.35
N VAL A 177 -7.69 2.85 -9.64
CA VAL A 177 -6.64 3.00 -8.61
C VAL A 177 -6.01 4.38 -8.70
N TRP A 178 -5.86 5.04 -7.56
CA TRP A 178 -4.99 6.20 -7.43
C TRP A 178 -3.56 5.76 -7.11
N VAL A 179 -2.59 6.28 -7.86
CA VAL A 179 -1.15 6.16 -7.60
C VAL A 179 -0.60 7.55 -7.39
N VAL A 180 -0.08 7.81 -6.19
CA VAL A 180 0.31 9.15 -5.75
C VAL A 180 1.80 9.21 -5.48
N THR A 181 2.45 10.25 -6.00
CA THR A 181 3.84 10.62 -5.69
C THR A 181 3.92 12.09 -5.28
N HIS A 182 5.12 12.57 -4.91
CA HIS A 182 5.34 13.95 -4.47
C HIS A 182 6.43 14.65 -5.30
N GLY A 183 6.22 15.93 -5.59
CA GLY A 183 7.19 16.75 -6.29
C GLY A 183 8.42 17.10 -5.44
N TRP A 184 9.59 17.12 -6.06
CA TRP A 184 10.83 17.54 -5.40
C TRP A 184 11.01 19.06 -5.49
N GLY A 185 11.33 19.70 -4.38
CA GLY A 185 11.52 21.13 -4.29
C GLY A 185 10.23 21.97 -4.39
N ILE A 186 9.08 21.31 -4.24
CA ILE A 186 7.75 21.92 -4.29
C ILE A 186 6.80 21.14 -3.37
N ASN A 187 5.74 21.78 -2.88
CA ASN A 187 4.72 21.16 -2.01
C ASN A 187 3.58 20.54 -2.84
N SER A 188 3.89 19.75 -3.86
CA SER A 188 2.87 19.19 -4.76
C SER A 188 2.74 17.69 -4.62
N PHE A 189 1.51 17.21 -4.46
CA PHE A 189 1.13 15.82 -4.63
C PHE A 189 0.64 15.61 -6.06
N ILE A 190 1.08 14.54 -6.69
CA ILE A 190 0.80 14.18 -8.07
C ILE A 190 0.11 12.82 -8.09
N ALA A 191 -1.19 12.79 -8.37
CA ALA A 191 -2.03 11.61 -8.37
C ALA A 191 -2.39 11.18 -9.80
N PHE A 192 -1.96 9.99 -10.20
CA PHE A 192 -2.33 9.36 -11.46
C PHE A 192 -3.45 8.37 -11.23
N LYS A 193 -4.46 8.40 -12.09
CA LYS A 193 -5.55 7.42 -12.06
C LYS A 193 -5.26 6.28 -13.04
N VAL A 194 -5.31 5.05 -12.55
CA VAL A 194 -5.21 3.81 -13.34
C VAL A 194 -6.61 3.28 -13.53
N THR A 195 -7.04 3.16 -14.77
CA THR A 195 -8.39 2.74 -15.17
C THR A 195 -8.33 1.45 -16.01
N GLN A 196 -9.47 0.89 -16.35
CA GLN A 196 -9.55 -0.24 -17.28
C GLN A 196 -8.98 0.08 -18.68
N ASP A 197 -8.95 1.37 -19.08
CA ASP A 197 -8.40 1.83 -20.35
C ASP A 197 -6.91 2.18 -20.26
N GLY A 198 -6.32 2.07 -19.06
CA GLY A 198 -4.92 2.39 -18.78
C GLY A 198 -4.74 3.58 -17.86
N ILE A 199 -3.52 4.13 -17.84
CA ILE A 199 -3.18 5.27 -16.98
C ILE A 199 -3.65 6.57 -17.63
N VAL A 200 -4.42 7.37 -16.87
CA VAL A 200 -4.77 8.74 -17.27
C VAL A 200 -3.51 9.60 -17.15
N MET A 201 -2.92 9.96 -18.31
CA MET A 201 -1.63 10.63 -18.38
C MET A 201 -1.61 12.07 -17.85
N GLN A 202 -2.80 12.70 -17.68
CA GLN A 202 -2.94 14.00 -17.03
C GLN A 202 -3.23 13.78 -15.54
N PRO A 203 -2.26 14.00 -14.65
CA PRO A 203 -2.47 13.78 -13.22
C PRO A 203 -3.32 14.87 -12.58
N VAL A 204 -3.92 14.53 -11.45
CA VAL A 204 -4.44 15.52 -10.48
C VAL A 204 -3.26 16.04 -9.67
N ILE A 205 -3.11 17.37 -9.58
CA ILE A 205 -2.04 18.01 -8.81
C ILE A 205 -2.65 18.84 -7.69
N SER A 206 -2.24 18.56 -6.47
CA SER A 206 -2.63 19.30 -5.27
C SER A 206 -1.41 19.97 -4.65
N TYR A 207 -1.57 21.17 -4.12
CA TYR A 207 -0.53 21.91 -3.42
C TYR A 207 -0.90 22.00 -1.94
N ALA A 208 -0.20 21.26 -1.09
CA ALA A 208 -0.48 21.18 0.35
C ALA A 208 0.81 20.93 1.14
N GLY A 209 0.82 21.38 2.39
CA GLY A 209 1.91 21.11 3.33
C GLY A 209 3.22 21.83 3.03
N THR A 210 4.29 21.23 3.52
CA THR A 210 5.64 21.79 3.48
C THR A 210 6.34 21.42 2.16
N LEU A 211 7.29 22.24 1.76
CA LEU A 211 8.15 21.99 0.59
C LEU A 211 9.16 20.87 0.92
N TYR A 212 9.21 19.81 0.10
CA TYR A 212 10.13 18.70 0.29
C TYR A 212 11.40 18.88 -0.55
N VAL A 213 12.51 19.03 0.14
CA VAL A 213 13.86 19.10 -0.44
C VAL A 213 14.69 17.85 -0.18
N PHE A 214 14.15 16.92 0.63
CA PHE A 214 14.71 15.60 0.87
C PHE A 214 13.86 14.56 0.16
N VAL A 215 14.51 13.51 -0.35
CA VAL A 215 13.83 12.47 -1.13
C VAL A 215 13.41 11.27 -0.28
N GLU A 216 14.01 11.12 0.90
CA GLU A 216 13.83 9.97 1.76
C GLU A 216 12.60 10.10 2.65
N GLY A 217 12.01 8.97 3.00
CA GLY A 217 10.84 8.82 3.84
C GLY A 217 9.75 8.02 3.15
N TYR A 218 8.69 7.75 3.90
CA TYR A 218 7.56 6.97 3.43
C TYR A 218 6.29 7.82 3.36
N MET A 219 5.51 7.55 2.32
CA MET A 219 4.16 8.08 2.16
C MET A 219 3.18 6.93 2.14
N LYS A 220 2.08 7.05 2.87
CA LYS A 220 1.00 6.06 2.91
C LYS A 220 -0.35 6.77 2.81
N ILE A 221 -1.24 6.21 2.00
CA ILE A 221 -2.66 6.55 2.04
C ILE A 221 -3.32 5.52 2.96
N SER A 222 -4.26 5.91 3.81
CA SER A 222 -5.02 4.97 4.62
C SER A 222 -5.80 3.98 3.74
N SER A 223 -6.09 2.79 4.24
CA SER A 223 -6.71 1.74 3.43
C SER A 223 -8.13 2.09 2.97
N ASP A 224 -8.80 3.01 3.66
CA ASP A 224 -10.10 3.59 3.29
C ASP A 224 -10.00 4.77 2.31
N GLY A 225 -8.79 5.29 2.07
CA GLY A 225 -8.56 6.40 1.15
C GLY A 225 -8.89 7.78 1.68
N ASN A 226 -9.03 7.98 3.01
CA ASN A 226 -9.42 9.26 3.62
C ASN A 226 -8.22 10.09 4.12
N TRP A 227 -7.12 9.43 4.47
CA TRP A 227 -5.93 10.06 4.98
C TRP A 227 -4.71 9.78 4.11
N LEU A 228 -3.79 10.73 4.07
CA LEU A 228 -2.46 10.59 3.50
C LEU A 228 -1.43 11.04 4.52
N GLY A 229 -0.55 10.13 4.95
CA GLY A 229 0.55 10.40 5.87
C GLY A 229 1.88 10.42 5.15
N VAL A 230 2.72 11.40 5.45
CA VAL A 230 4.07 11.54 4.90
C VAL A 230 5.07 11.73 6.03
N GLY A 231 6.06 10.86 6.07
CA GLY A 231 7.24 11.02 6.89
C GLY A 231 8.41 11.46 6.03
N ASN A 232 9.25 12.33 6.55
CA ASN A 232 10.54 12.67 5.97
C ASN A 232 11.58 12.93 7.05
N THR A 233 12.82 13.18 6.65
CA THR A 233 13.95 13.35 7.57
C THR A 233 13.85 14.58 8.49
N THR A 234 12.82 15.42 8.36
CA THR A 234 12.70 16.67 9.07
C THR A 234 11.39 16.77 9.88
N PHE A 235 10.27 16.30 9.31
CA PHE A 235 8.93 16.42 9.89
C PHE A 235 8.04 15.27 9.39
N THR A 236 6.86 15.18 9.97
CA THR A 236 5.79 14.26 9.53
C THR A 236 4.51 15.09 9.34
N GLU A 237 3.79 14.84 8.27
CA GLU A 237 2.54 15.53 7.97
C GLU A 237 1.44 14.51 7.64
N LEU A 238 0.21 14.86 8.07
CA LEU A 238 -1.02 14.14 7.72
C LEU A 238 -1.94 15.09 6.97
N PHE A 239 -2.58 14.58 5.96
CA PHE A 239 -3.50 15.29 5.07
C PHE A 239 -4.78 14.50 4.91
N HIS A 240 -5.89 15.19 4.67
CA HIS A 240 -7.06 14.54 4.10
C HIS A 240 -6.83 14.25 2.61
N PHE A 241 -7.16 13.04 2.20
CA PHE A 241 -7.15 12.61 0.82
C PHE A 241 -8.58 12.41 0.34
N ASP A 242 -8.93 12.99 -0.78
CA ASP A 242 -10.24 12.77 -1.41
C ASP A 242 -10.13 11.65 -2.44
N ASN A 243 -10.58 10.48 -2.05
CA ASN A 243 -10.50 9.26 -2.87
C ASN A 243 -11.39 9.29 -4.12
N THR A 244 -12.35 10.23 -4.21
CA THR A 244 -13.17 10.43 -5.41
C THR A 244 -12.42 11.22 -6.48
N SER A 245 -11.75 12.30 -6.07
CA SER A 245 -11.07 13.22 -6.99
C SER A 245 -9.56 13.03 -7.10
N GLY A 246 -8.92 12.31 -6.16
CA GLY A 246 -7.46 12.19 -6.04
C GLY A 246 -6.78 13.44 -5.48
N MET A 247 -7.55 14.37 -4.91
CA MET A 247 -7.05 15.61 -4.33
C MET A 247 -6.51 15.41 -2.92
N VAL A 248 -5.38 16.05 -2.60
CA VAL A 248 -4.87 16.21 -1.24
C VAL A 248 -5.28 17.58 -0.74
N SER A 249 -5.94 17.63 0.44
CA SER A 249 -6.43 18.88 1.01
C SER A 249 -5.29 19.72 1.59
N ASP A 250 -5.35 21.03 1.37
CA ASP A 250 -4.52 22.03 2.06
C ASP A 250 -5.13 22.50 3.40
N GLN A 251 -6.29 21.96 3.77
CA GLN A 251 -6.99 22.25 5.02
C GLN A 251 -6.87 21.09 6.00
N GLY A 252 -6.83 21.41 7.29
CA GLY A 252 -6.79 20.40 8.34
C GLY A 252 -5.47 19.63 8.42
N ILE A 253 -4.36 20.19 7.95
CA ILE A 253 -3.04 19.56 7.96
C ILE A 253 -2.57 19.37 9.40
N VAL A 254 -2.21 18.12 9.74
CA VAL A 254 -1.55 17.80 11.02
C VAL A 254 -0.05 17.86 10.81
N SER A 255 0.60 18.91 11.30
CA SER A 255 2.05 19.06 11.19
C SER A 255 2.74 18.60 12.47
N ILE A 256 3.50 17.53 12.39
CA ILE A 256 4.23 16.93 13.51
C ILE A 256 5.71 17.33 13.36
N PRO A 257 6.26 18.16 14.28
CA PRO A 257 7.64 18.64 14.17
C PRO A 257 8.64 17.57 14.64
N LYS A 258 8.52 16.37 14.08
CA LYS A 258 9.41 15.23 14.33
C LYS A 258 9.63 14.50 13.01
N ALA A 259 10.89 14.21 12.74
CA ALA A 259 11.28 13.39 11.60
C ALA A 259 10.67 11.98 11.72
N ALA A 260 10.12 11.46 10.64
CA ALA A 260 9.78 10.04 10.54
C ALA A 260 10.30 9.48 9.20
N ASN A 261 10.93 8.33 9.25
CA ASN A 261 11.24 7.59 8.03
C ASN A 261 10.05 6.70 7.64
N GLY A 262 9.54 5.88 8.55
CA GLY A 262 8.39 5.02 8.33
C GLY A 262 7.10 5.62 8.89
N VAL A 263 6.04 5.48 8.12
CA VAL A 263 4.67 5.82 8.54
C VAL A 263 3.72 4.69 8.13
N GLU A 264 2.66 4.47 8.93
CA GLU A 264 1.61 3.50 8.61
C GLU A 264 0.31 3.82 9.36
N PHE A 265 -0.81 3.37 8.82
CA PHE A 265 -2.12 3.44 9.46
C PHE A 265 -2.49 2.10 10.09
N SER A 266 -3.29 2.14 11.17
CA SER A 266 -3.90 0.93 11.72
C SER A 266 -4.90 0.31 10.73
N PRO A 267 -5.23 -0.99 10.85
CA PRO A 267 -6.20 -1.66 9.97
C PRO A 267 -7.57 -0.97 9.93
N ASP A 268 -8.04 -0.40 11.07
CA ASP A 268 -9.29 0.33 11.19
C ASP A 268 -9.14 1.84 10.86
N ASN A 269 -7.96 2.29 10.45
CA ASN A 269 -7.60 3.67 10.15
C ASN A 269 -7.77 4.66 11.32
N SER A 270 -7.99 4.18 12.55
CA SER A 270 -8.17 5.02 13.73
C SER A 270 -6.86 5.50 14.36
N LYS A 271 -5.73 4.92 13.98
CA LYS A 271 -4.40 5.27 14.49
C LYS A 271 -3.41 5.50 13.36
N PHE A 272 -2.48 6.41 13.60
CA PHE A 272 -1.34 6.67 12.76
C PHE A 272 -0.05 6.42 13.52
N TYR A 273 0.88 5.74 12.88
CA TYR A 273 2.18 5.37 13.42
C TYR A 273 3.27 6.07 12.65
N ALA A 274 4.25 6.62 13.37
CA ALA A 274 5.42 7.27 12.79
C ALA A 274 6.67 6.93 13.59
N ASN A 275 7.67 6.38 12.90
CA ASN A 275 8.99 6.12 13.48
C ASN A 275 10.06 6.93 12.76
N GLY A 276 11.03 7.44 13.50
CA GLY A 276 12.09 8.21 12.86
C GLY A 276 13.06 8.80 13.86
N GLY A 277 14.14 9.38 13.33
CA GLY A 277 15.24 9.81 14.16
C GLY A 277 15.83 8.64 14.97
N TYR A 278 16.76 8.90 15.86
CA TYR A 278 17.44 7.82 16.59
C TYR A 278 16.62 7.24 17.76
N GLN A 279 15.41 7.78 18.09
CA GLN A 279 14.72 7.42 19.34
C GLN A 279 13.19 7.69 19.34
N TYR A 280 12.52 7.76 18.20
CA TYR A 280 11.11 8.15 18.18
C TYR A 280 10.25 7.12 17.45
N PHE A 281 9.39 6.45 18.20
CA PHE A 281 8.29 5.67 17.65
C PHE A 281 7.00 6.09 18.36
N PHE A 282 6.13 6.76 17.63
CA PHE A 282 4.90 7.34 18.16
C PHE A 282 3.66 6.76 17.49
N GLN A 283 2.59 6.71 18.28
CA GLN A 283 1.22 6.52 17.82
C GLN A 283 0.45 7.82 18.00
N TYR A 284 -0.41 8.13 17.04
CA TYR A 284 -1.37 9.23 17.08
C TYR A 284 -2.78 8.69 16.92
N ASP A 285 -3.77 9.30 17.60
CA ASP A 285 -5.18 8.93 17.57
C ASP A 285 -5.91 9.80 16.53
N LEU A 286 -6.47 9.18 15.50
CA LEU A 286 -7.18 9.84 14.40
C LEU A 286 -8.70 9.89 14.61
N SER A 287 -9.21 9.51 15.80
CA SER A 287 -10.65 9.55 16.10
C SER A 287 -11.23 10.96 16.11
N SER A 288 -10.37 11.98 16.25
CA SER A 288 -10.71 13.39 16.03
C SER A 288 -10.21 13.83 14.65
N ASN A 289 -10.96 14.75 14.01
CA ASN A 289 -10.49 15.44 12.80
C ASN A 289 -9.80 16.77 13.11
N ASP A 290 -9.61 17.11 14.39
CA ASP A 290 -8.93 18.34 14.81
C ASP A 290 -7.41 18.11 14.82
N PRO A 291 -6.62 18.85 14.01
CA PRO A 291 -5.17 18.71 13.95
C PRO A 291 -4.47 18.89 15.30
N VAL A 292 -4.99 19.76 16.18
CA VAL A 292 -4.40 20.04 17.50
C VAL A 292 -4.63 18.83 18.42
N GLU A 293 -5.82 18.25 18.40
CA GLU A 293 -6.15 17.06 19.18
C GLU A 293 -5.35 15.85 18.72
N ILE A 294 -5.22 15.64 17.40
CA ILE A 294 -4.41 14.56 16.82
C ILE A 294 -2.95 14.71 17.27
N GLN A 295 -2.37 15.91 17.14
CA GLN A 295 -0.99 16.16 17.54
C GLN A 295 -0.79 15.95 19.05
N ALA A 296 -1.74 16.38 19.87
CA ALA A 296 -1.71 16.24 21.33
C ALA A 296 -1.90 14.78 21.79
N SER A 297 -2.46 13.90 20.95
CA SER A 297 -2.69 12.49 21.26
C SER A 297 -1.44 11.62 21.24
N ALA A 298 -0.29 12.18 20.87
CA ALA A 298 0.98 11.48 20.70
C ALA A 298 1.36 10.59 21.89
N VAL A 299 1.54 9.30 21.67
CA VAL A 299 2.06 8.35 22.67
C VAL A 299 3.37 7.77 22.19
N LEU A 300 4.43 7.90 22.98
CA LEU A 300 5.71 7.25 22.74
C LEU A 300 5.57 5.75 23.00
N LEU A 301 5.81 4.91 21.98
CA LEU A 301 5.73 3.45 22.06
C LEU A 301 7.08 2.83 22.42
N SER A 302 8.16 3.39 21.89
CA SER A 302 9.51 2.90 22.13
C SER A 302 10.53 4.03 22.00
N ASN A 303 11.57 3.93 22.78
CA ASN A 303 12.77 4.77 22.70
C ASN A 303 14.02 3.93 22.38
N GLU A 304 13.81 2.73 21.84
CA GLU A 304 14.92 1.88 21.37
C GLU A 304 15.71 2.58 20.26
N VAL A 305 17.01 2.46 20.32
CA VAL A 305 17.92 3.01 19.31
C VAL A 305 17.76 2.19 18.03
N PHE A 306 17.65 2.87 16.86
CA PHE A 306 17.53 2.25 15.52
C PHE A 306 16.14 1.78 15.06
N VAL A 307 15.05 2.23 15.67
CA VAL A 307 13.72 2.10 15.07
C VAL A 307 13.55 3.15 13.97
N GLN A 308 14.18 2.94 12.80
CA GLN A 308 14.22 3.94 11.71
C GLN A 308 13.75 3.40 10.36
N GLY A 309 13.15 2.22 10.33
CA GLY A 309 12.81 1.59 9.06
C GLY A 309 11.37 1.81 8.63
N ALA A 310 11.02 1.18 7.53
CA ALA A 310 9.66 1.11 7.04
C ALA A 310 8.69 0.56 8.08
N LEU A 311 7.48 1.06 8.06
CA LEU A 311 6.32 0.43 8.68
C LEU A 311 5.47 -0.17 7.57
N GLN A 312 4.96 -1.38 7.75
CA GLN A 312 4.10 -2.02 6.77
C GLN A 312 3.00 -2.85 7.45
N LEU A 313 1.76 -2.52 7.17
CA LEU A 313 0.61 -3.32 7.56
C LEU A 313 0.68 -4.68 6.86
N GLY A 314 0.50 -5.74 7.63
CA GLY A 314 0.46 -7.12 7.13
C GLY A 314 -0.96 -7.61 6.84
N PRO A 315 -1.11 -8.67 6.04
CA PRO A 315 -2.43 -9.27 5.76
C PRO A 315 -3.08 -9.92 7.00
N ASP A 316 -2.34 -10.07 8.08
CA ASP A 316 -2.83 -10.55 9.39
C ASP A 316 -3.31 -9.41 10.32
N GLY A 317 -3.38 -8.18 9.82
CA GLY A 317 -3.82 -7.00 10.56
C GLY A 317 -2.81 -6.45 11.56
N LYS A 318 -1.57 -6.90 11.54
CA LYS A 318 -0.47 -6.38 12.37
C LYS A 318 0.41 -5.44 11.58
N ILE A 319 1.11 -4.53 12.26
CA ILE A 319 2.09 -3.66 11.60
C ILE A 319 3.49 -4.19 11.88
N TYR A 320 4.22 -4.47 10.82
CA TYR A 320 5.61 -4.91 10.85
C TYR A 320 6.53 -3.70 10.79
N VAL A 321 7.52 -3.70 11.67
CA VAL A 321 8.43 -2.57 11.90
C VAL A 321 9.82 -2.99 11.48
N GLY A 322 10.37 -2.25 10.54
CA GLY A 322 11.73 -2.44 10.12
C GLY A 322 12.73 -1.75 11.05
N HIS A 323 13.81 -2.47 11.34
CA HIS A 323 15.00 -1.95 12.01
C HIS A 323 16.23 -2.72 11.53
N SER A 324 17.42 -2.30 11.86
CA SER A 324 18.62 -3.04 11.47
C SER A 324 18.74 -4.37 12.21
N GLY A 325 19.06 -5.46 11.51
CA GLY A 325 19.32 -6.76 12.13
C GLY A 325 18.59 -7.91 11.47
N GLU A 326 18.44 -8.99 12.23
CA GLU A 326 17.87 -10.27 11.79
C GLU A 326 16.41 -10.47 12.25
N TYR A 327 15.77 -9.45 12.79
CA TYR A 327 14.42 -9.50 13.30
C TYR A 327 13.59 -8.35 12.74
N LEU A 328 12.29 -8.57 12.57
CA LEU A 328 11.31 -7.50 12.43
C LEU A 328 10.64 -7.25 13.78
N GLY A 329 10.36 -5.98 14.07
CA GLY A 329 9.43 -5.62 15.13
C GLY A 329 7.99 -5.83 14.68
N VAL A 330 7.07 -5.96 15.65
CA VAL A 330 5.63 -6.13 15.36
C VAL A 330 4.79 -5.33 16.35
N ILE A 331 3.82 -4.58 15.83
CA ILE A 331 2.70 -4.07 16.59
C ILE A 331 1.57 -5.09 16.46
N HIS A 332 1.25 -5.78 17.55
CA HIS A 332 0.32 -6.92 17.53
C HIS A 332 -1.16 -6.48 17.49
N ASP A 333 -1.48 -5.36 18.12
CA ASP A 333 -2.85 -4.83 18.27
C ASP A 333 -2.91 -3.37 17.81
N PRO A 334 -2.68 -3.05 16.51
CA PRO A 334 -2.45 -1.67 16.06
C PRO A 334 -3.64 -0.74 16.22
N ASP A 335 -4.87 -1.25 16.35
CA ASP A 335 -6.06 -0.44 16.59
C ASP A 335 -6.18 0.02 18.06
N LYS A 336 -5.38 -0.56 18.97
CA LYS A 336 -5.41 -0.23 20.39
C LYS A 336 -4.58 1.02 20.70
N LYS A 337 -5.08 1.81 21.66
CA LYS A 337 -4.47 3.08 22.05
C LYS A 337 -3.20 2.89 22.89
N GLY A 338 -2.16 3.64 22.54
CA GLY A 338 -0.92 3.73 23.28
C GLY A 338 -0.22 2.38 23.44
N LEU A 339 0.32 2.08 24.61
CA LEU A 339 1.05 0.85 24.87
C LEU A 339 0.20 -0.43 24.78
N LEU A 340 -1.12 -0.31 24.74
CA LEU A 340 -2.03 -1.44 24.49
C LEU A 340 -1.92 -1.96 23.05
N CYS A 341 -1.30 -1.19 22.14
CA CYS A 341 -1.00 -1.69 20.79
C CYS A 341 0.01 -2.85 20.78
N ASN A 342 0.65 -3.13 21.90
CA ASN A 342 1.52 -4.29 22.14
C ASN A 342 2.66 -4.37 21.10
N TYR A 343 3.54 -3.36 21.09
CA TYR A 343 4.73 -3.34 20.24
C TYR A 343 5.81 -4.23 20.83
N GLU A 344 6.32 -5.15 20.00
CA GLU A 344 7.46 -6.04 20.30
C GLU A 344 8.61 -5.76 19.32
N PHE A 345 9.79 -5.40 19.85
CA PHE A 345 10.94 -4.95 19.05
C PHE A 345 11.53 -6.07 18.19
N ASN A 346 11.75 -7.28 18.73
CA ASN A 346 12.33 -8.43 18.04
C ASN A 346 11.34 -9.60 18.01
N SER A 347 10.36 -9.53 17.12
CA SER A 347 9.24 -10.49 17.09
C SER A 347 9.38 -11.57 16.02
N VAL A 348 9.80 -11.20 14.79
CA VAL A 348 9.92 -12.16 13.68
C VAL A 348 11.38 -12.35 13.30
N TYR A 349 11.92 -13.54 13.54
CA TYR A 349 13.27 -13.90 13.16
C TYR A 349 13.37 -14.23 11.66
N LEU A 350 14.36 -13.67 10.97
CA LEU A 350 14.58 -13.81 9.54
C LEU A 350 15.57 -14.91 9.16
N GLU A 351 15.81 -15.87 10.04
CA GLU A 351 16.66 -17.04 9.82
C GLU A 351 18.09 -16.68 9.34
N GLY A 352 18.70 -15.68 10.00
CA GLY A 352 20.03 -15.17 9.67
C GLY A 352 20.10 -14.26 8.45
N ARG A 353 18.95 -13.90 7.85
CA ARG A 353 18.87 -12.87 6.82
C ARG A 353 18.77 -11.50 7.48
N THR A 354 19.31 -10.51 6.82
CA THR A 354 19.33 -9.16 7.40
C THR A 354 18.35 -8.25 6.68
N TYR A 355 17.82 -7.36 7.47
CA TYR A 355 16.93 -6.30 7.02
C TYR A 355 17.71 -4.97 6.97
N ALA A 356 17.51 -4.23 5.90
CA ALA A 356 18.16 -2.95 5.67
C ALA A 356 17.14 -1.83 5.49
N PHE A 357 16.28 -1.61 6.50
CA PHE A 357 15.30 -0.52 6.65
C PHE A 357 14.12 -0.48 5.67
N GLY A 358 14.15 -1.13 4.49
CA GLY A 358 13.05 -1.12 3.51
C GLY A 358 12.16 -2.35 3.60
N LEU A 359 10.84 -2.21 3.56
CA LEU A 359 9.83 -3.27 3.45
C LEU A 359 9.10 -3.15 2.11
N PRO A 360 8.41 -4.21 1.66
CA PRO A 360 7.62 -4.14 0.44
C PRO A 360 6.54 -3.06 0.53
N VAL A 361 6.38 -2.31 -0.55
CA VAL A 361 5.33 -1.32 -0.70
C VAL A 361 4.15 -1.98 -1.41
N PHE A 362 2.98 -1.95 -0.76
CA PHE A 362 1.74 -2.51 -1.31
C PHE A 362 0.72 -1.42 -1.60
N MET A 363 -0.17 -1.68 -2.55
CA MET A 363 -1.41 -0.93 -2.65
C MET A 363 -2.20 -1.13 -1.35
N GLN A 364 -2.51 -0.06 -0.64
CA GLN A 364 -3.06 -0.12 0.72
C GLN A 364 -4.39 -0.88 0.79
N SER A 365 -5.19 -0.81 -0.27
CA SER A 365 -6.47 -1.50 -0.34
C SER A 365 -6.37 -3.04 -0.34
N TYR A 366 -5.20 -3.62 -0.65
CA TYR A 366 -4.98 -5.07 -0.48
C TYR A 366 -4.95 -5.50 1.00
N LEU A 367 -4.78 -4.54 1.91
CA LEU A 367 -4.61 -4.75 3.34
C LEU A 367 -5.84 -4.32 4.16
N ARG A 368 -6.90 -3.85 3.46
CA ARG A 368 -8.14 -3.44 4.09
C ARG A 368 -8.90 -4.65 4.64
N ASN A 369 -9.23 -4.63 5.93
CA ASN A 369 -10.16 -5.59 6.50
C ASN A 369 -11.60 -5.23 6.07
N PRO A 370 -12.33 -6.10 5.37
CA PRO A 370 -13.73 -5.86 5.10
C PRO A 370 -14.50 -5.91 6.43
N GLU A 371 -15.07 -4.78 6.85
CA GLU A 371 -16.03 -4.77 7.94
C GLU A 371 -17.37 -5.30 7.45
N PHE A 372 -17.84 -6.38 8.05
CA PHE A 372 -19.19 -6.91 7.83
C PHE A 372 -20.12 -6.40 8.93
N HIS A 373 -21.05 -5.52 8.60
CA HIS A 373 -22.12 -5.15 9.51
C HIS A 373 -23.37 -5.98 9.23
N THR A 374 -23.90 -6.61 10.26
CA THR A 374 -25.21 -7.29 10.20
C THR A 374 -26.27 -6.37 10.78
N THR A 375 -27.27 -6.02 10.00
CA THR A 375 -28.35 -5.11 10.43
C THR A 375 -29.54 -5.80 11.09
N GLN A 376 -29.58 -7.13 11.11
CA GLN A 376 -30.70 -7.88 11.73
C GLN A 376 -30.22 -9.16 12.41
N TYR A 377 -30.56 -9.28 13.69
CA TYR A 377 -30.41 -10.48 14.50
C TYR A 377 -31.81 -11.02 14.90
N CYS A 378 -32.47 -11.72 13.97
CA CYS A 378 -33.71 -12.46 14.37
C CYS A 378 -33.52 -13.94 14.04
N MET A 379 -33.72 -14.82 15.03
CA MET A 379 -33.74 -16.26 14.80
C MET A 379 -34.82 -16.60 13.79
N GLY A 380 -34.45 -17.24 12.67
CA GLY A 380 -35.36 -17.72 11.64
C GLY A 380 -35.56 -16.78 10.43
N MET A 381 -34.90 -15.60 10.38
CA MET A 381 -34.90 -14.74 9.20
C MET A 381 -33.54 -14.81 8.50
N PRO A 382 -33.47 -14.64 7.16
CA PRO A 382 -32.20 -14.54 6.44
C PRO A 382 -31.40 -13.35 6.97
N THR A 383 -30.19 -13.60 7.43
CA THR A 383 -29.25 -12.53 7.84
C THR A 383 -28.77 -11.80 6.59
N GLN A 384 -29.07 -10.52 6.49
CA GLN A 384 -28.52 -9.66 5.45
C GLN A 384 -27.15 -9.16 5.90
N PHE A 385 -26.10 -9.51 5.15
CA PHE A 385 -24.76 -8.96 5.33
C PHE A 385 -24.62 -7.75 4.42
N ASN A 386 -24.41 -6.59 5.01
CA ASN A 386 -24.04 -5.39 4.27
C ASN A 386 -22.53 -5.18 4.48
N ILE A 387 -21.79 -5.04 3.38
CA ILE A 387 -20.45 -4.49 3.46
C ILE A 387 -20.66 -3.01 3.75
N ALA A 388 -20.23 -2.53 4.90
CA ALA A 388 -20.26 -1.10 5.15
C ALA A 388 -19.24 -0.46 4.20
N ASN A 389 -19.74 0.32 3.25
CA ASN A 389 -18.97 1.42 2.75
C ASN A 389 -18.90 2.41 3.92
N THR A 390 -17.82 2.42 4.65
CA THR A 390 -17.55 3.48 5.59
C THR A 390 -17.30 4.72 4.76
N ASN A 391 -18.32 5.59 4.70
CA ASN A 391 -18.17 6.96 4.21
C ASN A 391 -17.19 7.71 5.09
#